data_d8b278bf2b30422014a506cd4c36bf20
#
_entry.id   d8b278bf2b30422014a506cd4c36bf20
#
_cell.length_a   1.000
_cell.length_b   1.000
_cell.length_c   1.000
_cell.angle_alpha   90.00
_cell.angle_beta   90.00
_cell.angle_gamma   90.00
#
_symmetry.space_group_name_H-M   'P 1'
#
loop_
_entity.id
_entity.type
_entity.pdbx_description
1 polymer ?
#
loop_
_entity_poly.entity_id
_entity_poly.type
_entity_poly.pdbx_seq_one_letter_code
_entity_poly.pdbx_strand_id
1 'polypeptide(L)'
;IYVSIFAGLVVGLILEPMPPAFIGIIAVTVSMLFKVGPAPIVDKATGVAKAITDAQAISWGLSGFSNAIVWLIFAAFMIGIGYENSGLGRRIALFLVAKLGKSSLGLGYAIAITDLVLAPFIPSNAARSGGTIYPIVSSICPMFDSYPDKNPRKIGSYLNWVALATTCVSSSIFLTGAAPNPLALELSAKSGIVAANWGTWFLAFLPVGIILFIITPLLTYVFCKPEVKGSPEIAAWAKDEYKKLGSMTRSEIFMALISVLALVLWI
;
A
#
# COMPACT_ATOMS: atom_id res chain seq x y z
N ILE A 1 13.23 29.49 4.37
CA ILE A 1 13.88 28.72 3.30
C ILE A 1 13.46 27.24 3.36
N TYR A 2 13.63 26.54 4.48
CA TYR A 2 13.27 25.11 4.58
C TYR A 2 11.78 24.87 4.23
N VAL A 3 10.87 25.63 4.83
CA VAL A 3 9.43 25.54 4.57
C VAL A 3 9.09 25.80 3.10
N SER A 4 9.79 26.76 2.46
CA SER A 4 9.58 27.06 1.05
C SER A 4 10.05 25.93 0.13
N ILE A 5 11.19 25.28 0.45
CA ILE A 5 11.69 24.10 -0.27
C ILE A 5 10.72 22.93 -0.09
N PHE A 6 10.24 22.71 1.14
CA PHE A 6 9.27 21.67 1.44
C PHE A 6 7.93 21.89 0.69
N ALA A 7 7.43 23.13 0.69
CA ALA A 7 6.24 23.50 -0.08
C ALA A 7 6.44 23.25 -1.59
N GLY A 8 7.60 23.64 -2.13
CA GLY A 8 7.97 23.37 -3.52
C GLY A 8 8.05 21.87 -3.83
N LEU A 9 8.59 21.05 -2.92
CA LEU A 9 8.60 19.59 -3.03
C LEU A 9 7.16 19.04 -3.11
N VAL A 10 6.28 19.46 -2.19
CA VAL A 10 4.88 19.00 -2.14
C VAL A 10 4.13 19.39 -3.44
N VAL A 11 4.26 20.64 -3.87
CA VAL A 11 3.65 21.10 -5.13
C VAL A 11 4.21 20.32 -6.33
N GLY A 12 5.53 20.09 -6.36
CA GLY A 12 6.16 19.32 -7.42
C GLY A 12 5.65 17.86 -7.47
N LEU A 13 5.47 17.22 -6.30
CA LEU A 13 4.91 15.86 -6.22
C LEU A 13 3.43 15.81 -6.62
N ILE A 14 2.66 16.88 -6.40
CA ILE A 14 1.24 16.94 -6.79
C ILE A 14 1.09 17.19 -8.30
N LEU A 15 1.89 18.09 -8.85
CA LEU A 15 1.80 18.48 -10.27
C LEU A 15 2.56 17.52 -11.21
N GLU A 16 3.44 16.70 -10.67
CA GLU A 16 4.25 15.68 -11.38
C GLU A 16 4.88 16.19 -12.70
N PRO A 17 5.54 17.38 -12.72
CA PRO A 17 6.17 17.91 -13.94
C PRO A 17 7.35 17.04 -14.39
N MET A 18 7.88 16.21 -13.49
CA MET A 18 8.94 15.22 -13.71
C MET A 18 8.77 14.05 -12.76
N PRO A 19 9.45 12.90 -12.99
CA PRO A 19 9.37 11.74 -12.10
C PRO A 19 9.62 12.11 -10.63
N PRO A 20 8.82 11.60 -9.66
CA PRO A 20 8.89 11.96 -8.24
C PRO A 20 10.29 11.82 -7.63
N ALA A 21 11.08 10.84 -8.09
CA ALA A 21 12.46 10.65 -7.64
C ALA A 21 13.36 11.87 -7.94
N PHE A 22 13.22 12.49 -9.12
CA PHE A 22 13.97 13.69 -9.47
C PHE A 22 13.56 14.89 -8.62
N ILE A 23 12.26 15.05 -8.36
CA ILE A 23 11.75 16.12 -7.49
C ILE A 23 12.36 15.97 -6.09
N GLY A 24 12.39 14.76 -5.55
CA GLY A 24 13.01 14.46 -4.24
C GLY A 24 14.51 14.77 -4.22
N ILE A 25 15.27 14.33 -5.23
CA ILE A 25 16.72 14.59 -5.34
C ILE A 25 16.99 16.09 -5.43
N ILE A 26 16.22 16.82 -6.25
CA ILE A 26 16.36 18.29 -6.39
C ILE A 26 16.11 18.96 -5.03
N ALA A 27 15.02 18.61 -4.34
CA ALA A 27 14.68 19.23 -3.06
C ALA A 27 15.76 18.98 -2.00
N VAL A 28 16.30 17.75 -1.90
CA VAL A 28 17.40 17.42 -0.99
C VAL A 28 18.67 18.17 -1.38
N THR A 29 19.02 18.22 -2.67
CA THR A 29 20.22 18.94 -3.16
C THR A 29 20.12 20.43 -2.85
N VAL A 30 18.96 21.06 -3.12
CA VAL A 30 18.72 22.47 -2.80
C VAL A 30 18.83 22.70 -1.29
N SER A 31 18.28 21.79 -0.46
CA SER A 31 18.39 21.88 1.00
C SER A 31 19.85 21.81 1.47
N MET A 32 20.68 20.95 0.87
CA MET A 32 22.13 20.87 1.16
C MET A 32 22.85 22.16 0.78
N LEU A 33 22.57 22.70 -0.41
CA LEU A 33 23.21 23.95 -0.90
C LEU A 33 22.89 25.14 0.00
N PHE A 34 21.66 25.25 0.47
CA PHE A 34 21.23 26.30 1.40
C PHE A 34 21.52 25.98 2.86
N LYS A 35 22.14 24.81 3.16
CA LYS A 35 22.46 24.34 4.53
C LYS A 35 21.25 24.36 5.47
N VAL A 36 20.08 24.05 4.94
CA VAL A 36 18.82 23.98 5.68
C VAL A 36 18.41 22.52 5.84
N GLY A 37 17.99 22.13 7.06
CA GLY A 37 17.59 20.77 7.34
C GLY A 37 18.28 20.19 8.57
N PRO A 38 19.64 20.24 8.71
CA PRO A 38 20.26 19.86 9.97
C PRO A 38 19.78 20.74 11.12
N ALA A 39 19.58 20.14 12.29
CA ALA A 39 19.34 20.92 13.50
C ALA A 39 20.57 21.80 13.80
N PRO A 40 20.37 23.08 14.16
CA PRO A 40 21.50 23.91 14.53
C PRO A 40 22.21 23.36 15.77
N ILE A 41 23.53 23.26 15.72
CA ILE A 41 24.34 22.85 16.85
C ILE A 41 24.48 24.07 17.78
N VAL A 42 23.83 23.99 18.93
CA VAL A 42 23.95 25.05 19.94
C VAL A 42 25.14 24.75 20.84
N ASP A 43 26.06 25.70 20.94
CA ASP A 43 27.20 25.61 21.88
C ASP A 43 26.61 25.67 23.31
N LYS A 44 26.84 24.59 24.08
CA LYS A 44 26.32 24.48 25.44
C LYS A 44 26.88 25.53 26.40
N ALA A 45 28.07 26.09 26.11
CA ALA A 45 28.71 27.09 26.96
C ALA A 45 28.25 28.51 26.68
N THR A 46 27.94 28.82 25.41
CA THR A 46 27.59 30.18 24.99
C THR A 46 26.11 30.35 24.60
N GLY A 47 25.37 29.25 24.45
CA GLY A 47 23.98 29.27 23.96
C GLY A 47 23.84 29.72 22.50
N VAL A 48 24.94 29.92 21.79
CA VAL A 48 24.94 30.42 20.41
C VAL A 48 24.88 29.26 19.41
N ALA A 49 24.00 29.36 18.43
CA ALA A 49 23.91 28.41 17.33
C ALA A 49 25.14 28.54 16.41
N LYS A 50 25.91 27.44 16.23
CA LYS A 50 27.00 27.37 15.30
C LYS A 50 26.49 27.27 13.86
N ALA A 51 27.18 27.92 12.93
CA ALA A 51 26.89 27.81 11.52
C ALA A 51 27.05 26.34 11.04
N ILE A 52 26.12 25.87 10.26
CA ILE A 52 26.13 24.54 9.68
C ILE A 52 27.24 24.45 8.63
N THR A 53 28.14 23.50 8.77
CA THR A 53 29.21 23.24 7.81
C THR A 53 28.69 22.47 6.58
N ASP A 54 29.42 22.55 5.47
CA ASP A 54 29.08 21.81 4.24
C ASP A 54 29.02 20.30 4.49
N ALA A 55 29.97 19.75 5.26
CA ALA A 55 30.01 18.34 5.62
C ALA A 55 28.73 17.91 6.41
N GLN A 56 28.24 18.77 7.31
CA GLN A 56 27.01 18.50 8.07
C GLN A 56 25.76 18.54 7.17
N ALA A 57 25.69 19.49 6.25
CA ALA A 57 24.60 19.60 5.30
C ALA A 57 24.55 18.38 4.35
N ILE A 58 25.71 17.95 3.84
CA ILE A 58 25.83 16.76 2.99
C ILE A 58 25.48 15.49 3.78
N SER A 59 26.04 15.31 4.99
CA SER A 59 25.72 14.16 5.84
C SER A 59 24.23 14.07 6.16
N TRP A 60 23.58 15.20 6.44
CA TRP A 60 22.14 15.25 6.66
C TRP A 60 21.36 14.88 5.39
N GLY A 61 21.70 15.46 4.24
CA GLY A 61 21.02 15.18 2.97
C GLY A 61 21.12 13.71 2.55
N LEU A 62 22.27 13.06 2.86
CA LEU A 62 22.50 11.65 2.57
C LEU A 62 22.04 10.71 3.68
N SER A 63 21.56 11.22 4.81
CA SER A 63 21.18 10.40 5.97
C SER A 63 20.06 9.39 5.67
N GLY A 64 19.19 9.69 4.70
CA GLY A 64 18.16 8.76 4.22
C GLY A 64 18.74 7.45 3.66
N PHE A 65 19.92 7.48 3.05
CA PHE A 65 20.58 6.27 2.51
C PHE A 65 21.16 5.35 3.59
N SER A 66 21.36 5.84 4.80
CA SER A 66 21.79 5.04 5.97
C SER A 66 20.63 4.70 6.92
N ASN A 67 19.41 5.05 6.56
CA ASN A 67 18.24 4.81 7.40
C ASN A 67 17.66 3.41 7.13
N ALA A 68 17.57 2.57 8.17
CA ALA A 68 17.06 1.20 8.07
C ALA A 68 15.60 1.14 7.60
N ILE A 69 14.75 2.13 7.97
CA ILE A 69 13.35 2.17 7.55
C ILE A 69 13.22 2.46 6.05
N VAL A 70 14.09 3.32 5.49
CA VAL A 70 14.10 3.57 4.04
C VAL A 70 14.44 2.29 3.28
N TRP A 71 15.40 1.50 3.76
CA TRP A 71 15.75 0.22 3.16
C TRP A 71 14.68 -0.86 3.36
N LEU A 72 13.98 -0.87 4.50
CA LEU A 72 12.82 -1.73 4.72
C LEU A 72 11.71 -1.42 3.70
N ILE A 73 11.38 -0.14 3.52
CA ILE A 73 10.38 0.30 2.54
C ILE A 73 10.82 -0.08 1.12
N PHE A 74 12.08 0.16 0.77
CA PHE A 74 12.65 -0.23 -0.52
C PHE A 74 12.53 -1.74 -0.78
N ALA A 75 12.92 -2.58 0.18
CA ALA A 75 12.81 -4.03 0.08
C ALA A 75 11.34 -4.47 -0.09
N ALA A 76 10.42 -3.87 0.66
CA ALA A 76 9.00 -4.17 0.54
C ALA A 76 8.44 -3.76 -0.84
N PHE A 77 8.87 -2.63 -1.43
CA PHE A 77 8.51 -2.29 -2.81
C PHE A 77 9.06 -3.29 -3.82
N MET A 78 10.28 -3.80 -3.63
CA MET A 78 10.85 -4.84 -4.51
C MET A 78 10.02 -6.12 -4.46
N ILE A 79 9.55 -6.52 -3.26
CA ILE A 79 8.63 -7.65 -3.10
C ILE A 79 7.31 -7.36 -3.85
N GLY A 80 6.75 -6.14 -3.74
CA GLY A 80 5.55 -5.72 -4.46
C GLY A 80 5.66 -5.86 -5.98
N ILE A 81 6.77 -5.38 -6.56
CA ILE A 81 7.08 -5.55 -7.99
C ILE A 81 7.19 -7.04 -8.35
N GLY A 82 7.76 -7.86 -7.46
CA GLY A 82 7.81 -9.31 -7.63
C GLY A 82 6.42 -9.94 -7.73
N TYR A 83 5.45 -9.47 -6.91
CA TYR A 83 4.06 -9.91 -6.99
C TYR A 83 3.41 -9.56 -8.34
N GLU A 84 3.59 -8.34 -8.82
CA GLU A 84 3.05 -7.88 -10.11
C GLU A 84 3.63 -8.72 -11.25
N ASN A 85 4.95 -8.86 -11.31
CA ASN A 85 5.63 -9.58 -12.38
C ASN A 85 5.42 -11.10 -12.36
N SER A 86 5.25 -11.70 -11.19
CA SER A 86 4.98 -13.14 -11.08
C SER A 86 3.55 -13.53 -11.44
N GLY A 87 2.59 -12.60 -11.30
CA GLY A 87 1.16 -12.87 -11.45
C GLY A 87 0.51 -13.59 -10.26
N LEU A 88 1.26 -13.82 -9.17
CA LEU A 88 0.74 -14.52 -7.99
C LEU A 88 -0.47 -13.81 -7.38
N GLY A 89 -0.47 -12.48 -7.33
CA GLY A 89 -1.60 -11.68 -6.84
C GLY A 89 -2.87 -11.94 -7.63
N ARG A 90 -2.79 -11.96 -8.97
CA ARG A 90 -3.93 -12.27 -9.85
C ARG A 90 -4.44 -13.70 -9.61
N ARG A 91 -3.57 -14.67 -9.43
CA ARG A 91 -3.95 -16.06 -9.12
C ARG A 91 -4.73 -16.18 -7.82
N ILE A 92 -4.25 -15.51 -6.75
CA ILE A 92 -4.92 -15.48 -5.44
C ILE A 92 -6.31 -14.86 -5.57
N ALA A 93 -6.42 -13.73 -6.27
CA ALA A 93 -7.67 -13.02 -6.46
C ALA A 93 -8.69 -13.85 -7.25
N LEU A 94 -8.29 -14.46 -8.38
CA LEU A 94 -9.18 -15.32 -9.18
C LEU A 94 -9.65 -16.56 -8.38
N PHE A 95 -8.78 -17.15 -7.59
CA PHE A 95 -9.13 -18.26 -6.72
C PHE A 95 -10.22 -17.88 -5.71
N LEU A 96 -10.07 -16.72 -5.06
CA LEU A 96 -11.03 -16.23 -4.07
C LEU A 96 -12.35 -15.82 -4.72
N VAL A 97 -12.32 -15.16 -5.86
CA VAL A 97 -13.51 -14.82 -6.64
C VAL A 97 -14.24 -16.07 -7.12
N ALA A 98 -13.52 -17.10 -7.57
CA ALA A 98 -14.13 -18.38 -7.97
C ALA A 98 -14.85 -19.07 -6.80
N LYS A 99 -14.30 -18.96 -5.58
CA LYS A 99 -14.90 -19.57 -4.37
C LYS A 99 -16.05 -18.77 -3.78
N LEU A 100 -15.92 -17.46 -3.67
CA LEU A 100 -16.82 -16.57 -2.94
C LEU A 100 -17.73 -15.73 -3.84
N GLY A 101 -17.41 -15.62 -5.13
CA GLY A 101 -18.07 -14.70 -6.08
C GLY A 101 -19.48 -15.10 -6.53
N LYS A 102 -20.14 -16.09 -5.90
CA LYS A 102 -21.50 -16.50 -6.21
C LYS A 102 -22.57 -15.46 -5.84
N SER A 103 -22.27 -14.59 -4.90
CA SER A 103 -23.12 -13.47 -4.50
C SER A 103 -22.32 -12.16 -4.53
N SER A 104 -23.00 -11.03 -4.71
CA SER A 104 -22.32 -9.73 -4.72
C SER A 104 -21.60 -9.43 -3.41
N LEU A 105 -22.22 -9.79 -2.28
CA LEU A 105 -21.56 -9.66 -0.97
C LEU A 105 -20.34 -10.59 -0.86
N GLY A 106 -20.49 -11.85 -1.29
CA GLY A 106 -19.37 -12.80 -1.33
C GLY A 106 -18.23 -12.32 -2.23
N LEU A 107 -18.54 -11.69 -3.36
CA LEU A 107 -17.57 -11.07 -4.24
C LEU A 107 -16.85 -9.91 -3.57
N GLY A 108 -17.57 -9.06 -2.82
CA GLY A 108 -16.96 -8.03 -2.00
C GLY A 108 -15.97 -8.59 -0.98
N TYR A 109 -16.34 -9.66 -0.29
CA TYR A 109 -15.40 -10.36 0.62
C TYR A 109 -14.24 -11.02 -0.12
N ALA A 110 -14.44 -11.56 -1.32
CA ALA A 110 -13.32 -12.08 -2.13
C ALA A 110 -12.29 -11.01 -2.43
N ILE A 111 -12.73 -9.81 -2.81
CA ILE A 111 -11.88 -8.63 -3.03
C ILE A 111 -11.16 -8.25 -1.73
N ALA A 112 -11.91 -8.12 -0.63
CA ALA A 112 -11.37 -7.75 0.67
C ALA A 112 -10.30 -8.73 1.17
N ILE A 113 -10.56 -10.05 1.09
CA ILE A 113 -9.60 -11.10 1.50
C ILE A 113 -8.37 -11.08 0.58
N THR A 114 -8.55 -10.85 -0.72
CA THR A 114 -7.42 -10.70 -1.65
C THR A 114 -6.51 -9.57 -1.20
N ASP A 115 -7.09 -8.40 -0.91
CA ASP A 115 -6.32 -7.25 -0.46
C ASP A 115 -5.62 -7.52 0.88
N LEU A 116 -6.31 -8.14 1.83
CA LEU A 116 -5.75 -8.50 3.13
C LEU A 116 -4.54 -9.46 3.01
N VAL A 117 -4.64 -10.46 2.15
CA VAL A 117 -3.54 -11.43 1.91
C VAL A 117 -2.33 -10.77 1.27
N LEU A 118 -2.55 -9.79 0.40
CA LEU A 118 -1.49 -9.07 -0.28
C LEU A 118 -0.90 -7.91 0.55
N ALA A 119 -1.64 -7.41 1.54
CA ALA A 119 -1.30 -6.21 2.29
C ALA A 119 0.07 -6.27 2.99
N PRO A 120 0.51 -7.36 3.64
CA PRO A 120 1.82 -7.40 4.26
C PRO A 120 2.97 -7.30 3.26
N PHE A 121 2.77 -7.67 1.99
CA PHE A 121 3.82 -7.81 0.98
C PHE A 121 3.89 -6.65 -0.01
N ILE A 122 2.80 -5.90 -0.19
CA ILE A 122 2.72 -4.79 -1.15
C ILE A 122 2.44 -3.49 -0.38
N PRO A 123 3.48 -2.69 -0.05
CA PRO A 123 3.36 -1.51 0.82
C PRO A 123 2.76 -0.28 0.10
N SER A 124 1.94 -0.52 -0.89
CA SER A 124 1.29 0.52 -1.68
C SER A 124 -0.16 0.16 -1.95
N ASN A 125 -1.08 0.99 -1.45
CA ASN A 125 -2.51 0.83 -1.72
C ASN A 125 -2.81 0.95 -3.22
N ALA A 126 -2.14 1.87 -3.92
CA ALA A 126 -2.30 2.06 -5.36
C ALA A 126 -1.87 0.81 -6.15
N ALA A 127 -0.69 0.24 -5.85
CA ALA A 127 -0.21 -0.97 -6.51
C ALA A 127 -1.11 -2.18 -6.19
N ARG A 128 -1.54 -2.33 -4.94
CA ARG A 128 -2.37 -3.46 -4.50
C ARG A 128 -3.80 -3.37 -5.03
N SER A 129 -4.49 -2.26 -4.76
CA SER A 129 -5.87 -2.07 -5.18
C SER A 129 -5.96 -1.74 -6.67
N GLY A 130 -5.13 -0.84 -7.20
CA GLY A 130 -5.12 -0.44 -8.59
C GLY A 130 -4.46 -1.45 -9.52
N GLY A 131 -3.30 -2.00 -9.16
CA GLY A 131 -2.53 -2.91 -10.01
C GLY A 131 -3.02 -4.35 -10.00
N THR A 132 -3.55 -4.85 -8.88
CA THR A 132 -3.96 -6.26 -8.76
C THR A 132 -5.48 -6.45 -8.75
N ILE A 133 -6.20 -5.66 -7.95
CA ILE A 133 -7.64 -5.86 -7.71
C ILE A 133 -8.48 -5.21 -8.81
N TYR A 134 -8.18 -3.97 -9.14
CA TYR A 134 -8.96 -3.21 -10.13
C TYR A 134 -9.05 -3.86 -11.50
N PRO A 135 -8.00 -4.48 -12.08
CA PRO A 135 -8.12 -5.22 -13.35
C PRO A 135 -9.17 -6.34 -13.31
N ILE A 136 -9.36 -6.97 -12.16
CA ILE A 136 -10.39 -8.02 -11.98
C ILE A 136 -11.77 -7.37 -11.88
N VAL A 137 -11.92 -6.32 -11.08
CA VAL A 137 -13.16 -5.55 -10.97
C VAL A 137 -13.58 -5.01 -12.34
N SER A 138 -12.66 -4.42 -13.10
CA SER A 138 -12.91 -3.89 -14.43
C SER A 138 -13.27 -4.96 -15.47
N SER A 139 -12.86 -6.21 -15.25
CA SER A 139 -13.29 -7.34 -16.09
C SER A 139 -14.68 -7.86 -15.75
N ILE A 140 -15.12 -7.70 -14.50
CA ILE A 140 -16.44 -8.13 -14.03
C ILE A 140 -17.54 -7.13 -14.41
N CYS A 141 -17.28 -5.84 -14.30
CA CYS A 141 -18.27 -4.78 -14.50
C CYS A 141 -18.98 -4.85 -15.88
N PRO A 142 -18.27 -5.05 -17.01
CA PRO A 142 -18.89 -5.18 -18.32
C PRO A 142 -19.85 -6.37 -18.47
N MET A 143 -19.65 -7.46 -17.72
CA MET A 143 -20.53 -8.62 -17.76
C MET A 143 -21.97 -8.28 -17.35
N PHE A 144 -22.16 -7.18 -16.64
CA PHE A 144 -23.45 -6.67 -16.16
C PHE A 144 -23.84 -5.32 -16.78
N ASP A 145 -23.17 -4.90 -17.84
CA ASP A 145 -23.39 -3.57 -18.43
C ASP A 145 -23.29 -2.45 -17.36
N SER A 146 -22.29 -2.54 -16.48
CA SER A 146 -22.05 -1.63 -15.37
C SER A 146 -20.79 -0.80 -15.64
N TYR A 147 -20.97 0.46 -16.05
CA TYR A 147 -19.93 1.42 -16.39
C TYR A 147 -20.10 2.68 -15.56
N PRO A 148 -19.06 3.53 -15.42
CA PRO A 148 -19.14 4.77 -14.64
C PRO A 148 -20.24 5.72 -15.08
N ASP A 149 -20.48 5.81 -16.38
CA ASP A 149 -21.46 6.65 -17.06
C ASP A 149 -22.80 5.93 -17.34
N LYS A 150 -22.82 4.59 -17.20
CA LYS A 150 -23.99 3.78 -17.52
C LYS A 150 -24.20 2.68 -16.50
N ASN A 151 -25.28 2.77 -15.74
CA ASN A 151 -25.69 1.77 -14.73
C ASN A 151 -24.61 1.46 -13.67
N PRO A 152 -23.91 2.44 -13.07
CA PRO A 152 -22.81 2.18 -12.16
C PRO A 152 -23.24 1.39 -10.91
N ARG A 153 -24.50 1.50 -10.51
CA ARG A 153 -25.07 0.79 -9.35
C ARG A 153 -25.39 -0.67 -9.58
N LYS A 154 -25.35 -1.16 -10.83
CA LYS A 154 -25.56 -2.61 -11.04
C LYS A 154 -24.61 -3.44 -10.20
N ILE A 155 -23.29 -3.18 -10.29
CA ILE A 155 -22.28 -3.81 -9.45
C ILE A 155 -21.01 -2.98 -9.30
N GLY A 156 -20.67 -2.14 -10.28
CA GLY A 156 -19.38 -1.45 -10.37
C GLY A 156 -19.12 -0.52 -9.19
N SER A 157 -20.07 0.30 -8.80
CA SER A 157 -19.92 1.19 -7.63
C SER A 157 -19.61 0.42 -6.36
N TYR A 158 -20.32 -0.68 -6.11
CA TYR A 158 -20.08 -1.52 -4.95
C TYR A 158 -18.67 -2.10 -4.92
N LEU A 159 -18.22 -2.71 -6.02
CA LEU A 159 -16.89 -3.36 -6.08
C LEU A 159 -15.75 -2.36 -5.95
N ASN A 160 -15.87 -1.20 -6.59
CA ASN A 160 -14.85 -0.15 -6.49
C ASN A 160 -14.77 0.44 -5.07
N TRP A 161 -15.92 0.68 -4.43
CA TRP A 161 -15.94 1.16 -3.05
C TRP A 161 -15.40 0.11 -2.06
N VAL A 162 -15.72 -1.17 -2.25
CA VAL A 162 -15.12 -2.24 -1.44
C VAL A 162 -13.62 -2.26 -1.60
N ALA A 163 -13.12 -2.24 -2.83
CA ALA A 163 -11.67 -2.23 -3.10
C ALA A 163 -10.97 -1.04 -2.43
N LEU A 164 -11.55 0.17 -2.55
CA LEU A 164 -11.02 1.39 -1.94
C LEU A 164 -11.07 1.35 -0.41
N ALA A 165 -12.19 0.95 0.17
CA ALA A 165 -12.36 1.00 1.63
C ALA A 165 -11.57 -0.11 2.33
N THR A 166 -11.52 -1.32 1.78
CA THR A 166 -10.79 -2.44 2.39
C THR A 166 -9.28 -2.26 2.31
N THR A 167 -8.75 -1.62 1.26
CA THR A 167 -7.30 -1.36 1.19
C THR A 167 -6.84 -0.39 2.28
N CYS A 168 -7.69 0.54 2.72
CA CYS A 168 -7.39 1.41 3.87
C CYS A 168 -7.32 0.63 5.19
N VAL A 169 -8.22 -0.35 5.36
CA VAL A 169 -8.25 -1.19 6.57
C VAL A 169 -7.05 -2.14 6.59
N SER A 170 -6.83 -2.88 5.51
CA SER A 170 -5.74 -3.88 5.42
C SER A 170 -4.36 -3.23 5.54
N SER A 171 -4.17 -2.03 4.97
CA SER A 171 -2.91 -1.29 5.10
C SER A 171 -2.60 -0.83 6.53
N SER A 172 -3.62 -0.65 7.36
CA SER A 172 -3.44 -0.30 8.77
C SER A 172 -3.11 -1.50 9.65
N ILE A 173 -3.61 -2.70 9.30
CA ILE A 173 -3.38 -3.93 10.08
C ILE A 173 -1.90 -4.34 10.06
N PHE A 174 -1.22 -4.16 8.95
CA PHE A 174 0.18 -4.58 8.79
C PHE A 174 1.13 -3.39 8.76
N LEU A 175 2.22 -3.46 9.53
CA LEU A 175 3.25 -2.42 9.53
C LEU A 175 3.80 -2.16 8.12
N THR A 176 4.01 -3.21 7.36
CA THR A 176 4.47 -3.16 5.96
C THR A 176 3.34 -2.93 4.95
N GLY A 177 2.09 -2.82 5.39
CA GLY A 177 0.92 -2.64 4.51
C GLY A 177 0.86 -1.28 3.81
N ALA A 178 1.52 -0.27 4.36
CA ALA A 178 1.71 1.03 3.72
C ALA A 178 3.05 1.64 4.13
N ALA A 179 3.76 2.27 3.19
CA ALA A 179 5.05 2.91 3.43
C ALA A 179 5.06 3.97 4.56
N PRO A 180 4.00 4.75 4.80
CA PRO A 180 3.95 5.68 5.93
C PRO A 180 3.99 5.04 7.32
N ASN A 181 3.53 3.78 7.48
CA ASN A 181 3.43 3.14 8.79
C ASN A 181 4.80 2.99 9.49
N PRO A 182 5.82 2.36 8.89
CA PRO A 182 7.14 2.26 9.52
C PRO A 182 7.81 3.63 9.71
N LEU A 183 7.54 4.60 8.84
CA LEU A 183 8.04 5.96 8.99
C LEU A 183 7.42 6.67 10.20
N ALA A 184 6.10 6.56 10.38
CA ALA A 184 5.40 7.10 11.54
C ALA A 184 5.92 6.48 12.85
N LEU A 185 6.19 5.17 12.83
CA LEU A 185 6.74 4.46 13.97
C LEU A 185 8.16 4.96 14.33
N GLU A 186 9.02 5.17 13.33
CA GLU A 186 10.36 5.74 13.54
C GLU A 186 10.30 7.15 14.14
N LEU A 187 9.43 8.01 13.60
CA LEU A 187 9.26 9.37 14.12
C LEU A 187 8.76 9.37 15.56
N SER A 188 7.84 8.46 15.90
CA SER A 188 7.35 8.26 17.26
C SER A 188 8.47 7.80 18.20
N ALA A 189 9.30 6.86 17.77
CA ALA A 189 10.44 6.39 18.55
C ALA A 189 11.47 7.50 18.81
N LYS A 190 11.75 8.36 17.84
CA LYS A 190 12.62 9.55 18.02
C LYS A 190 12.04 10.55 19.01
N SER A 191 10.74 10.57 19.21
CA SER A 191 10.05 11.41 20.20
C SER A 191 9.96 10.77 21.59
N GLY A 192 10.64 9.66 21.83
CA GLY A 192 10.65 8.96 23.13
C GLY A 192 9.46 8.03 23.37
N ILE A 193 8.62 7.79 22.37
CA ILE A 193 7.53 6.83 22.44
C ILE A 193 8.09 5.44 22.15
N VAL A 194 7.56 4.41 22.83
CA VAL A 194 8.04 3.02 22.71
C VAL A 194 8.06 2.55 21.25
N ALA A 195 9.22 2.07 20.81
CA ALA A 195 9.35 1.44 19.50
C ALA A 195 8.55 0.14 19.45
N ALA A 196 7.63 0.03 18.49
CA ALA A 196 6.95 -1.21 18.19
C ALA A 196 7.70 -1.95 17.07
N ASN A 197 7.61 -3.28 17.06
CA ASN A 197 8.05 -4.10 15.94
C ASN A 197 6.84 -4.54 15.08
N TRP A 198 7.08 -5.29 14.02
CA TRP A 198 6.03 -5.76 13.13
C TRP A 198 4.95 -6.57 13.87
N GLY A 199 5.35 -7.48 14.76
CA GLY A 199 4.43 -8.32 15.53
C GLY A 199 3.59 -7.53 16.53
N THR A 200 4.20 -6.60 17.28
CA THR A 200 3.46 -5.73 18.23
C THR A 200 2.50 -4.79 17.51
N TRP A 201 2.88 -4.25 16.35
CA TRP A 201 1.99 -3.46 15.49
C TRP A 201 0.77 -4.29 15.09
N PHE A 202 1.02 -5.48 14.52
CA PHE A 202 -0.04 -6.39 14.07
C PHE A 202 -1.01 -6.72 15.21
N LEU A 203 -0.49 -7.13 16.38
CA LEU A 203 -1.33 -7.47 17.54
C LEU A 203 -2.12 -6.29 18.07
N ALA A 204 -1.56 -5.07 18.03
CA ALA A 204 -2.25 -3.86 18.46
C ALA A 204 -3.43 -3.49 17.55
N PHE A 205 -3.25 -3.62 16.23
CA PHE A 205 -4.28 -3.30 15.25
C PHE A 205 -5.29 -4.44 15.00
N LEU A 206 -4.92 -5.69 15.33
CA LEU A 206 -5.73 -6.87 15.01
C LEU A 206 -7.17 -6.79 15.53
N PRO A 207 -7.46 -6.40 16.78
CA PRO A 207 -8.84 -6.39 17.29
C PRO A 207 -9.74 -5.42 16.50
N VAL A 208 -9.27 -4.19 16.29
CA VAL A 208 -10.00 -3.17 15.52
C VAL A 208 -10.00 -3.53 14.05
N GLY A 209 -8.88 -4.05 13.54
CA GLY A 209 -8.72 -4.46 12.15
C GLY A 209 -9.71 -5.56 11.76
N ILE A 210 -9.91 -6.59 12.59
CA ILE A 210 -10.90 -7.65 12.32
C ILE A 210 -12.31 -7.07 12.25
N ILE A 211 -12.68 -6.21 13.20
CA ILE A 211 -14.00 -5.60 13.23
C ILE A 211 -14.23 -4.77 11.96
N LEU A 212 -13.30 -3.88 11.63
CA LEU A 212 -13.39 -3.04 10.43
C LEU A 212 -13.37 -3.89 9.15
N PHE A 213 -12.56 -4.93 9.08
CA PHE A 213 -12.47 -5.82 7.94
C PHE A 213 -13.79 -6.54 7.66
N ILE A 214 -14.48 -7.01 8.70
CA ILE A 214 -15.78 -7.67 8.56
C ILE A 214 -16.87 -6.65 8.21
N ILE A 215 -16.87 -5.48 8.85
CA ILE A 215 -17.90 -4.47 8.69
C ILE A 215 -17.78 -3.73 7.36
N THR A 216 -16.59 -3.48 6.84
CA THR A 216 -16.38 -2.62 5.66
C THR A 216 -17.10 -3.13 4.40
N PRO A 217 -17.00 -4.40 3.97
CA PRO A 217 -17.78 -4.89 2.84
C PRO A 217 -19.28 -4.85 3.07
N LEU A 218 -19.73 -5.06 4.32
CA LEU A 218 -21.16 -4.98 4.70
C LEU A 218 -21.67 -3.55 4.62
N LEU A 219 -20.97 -2.58 5.21
CA LEU A 219 -21.34 -1.17 5.14
C LEU A 219 -21.37 -0.69 3.69
N THR A 220 -20.35 -1.05 2.91
CA THR A 220 -20.31 -0.71 1.49
C THR A 220 -21.49 -1.34 0.75
N TYR A 221 -21.88 -2.57 1.10
CA TYR A 221 -23.05 -3.23 0.52
C TYR A 221 -24.36 -2.51 0.88
N VAL A 222 -24.46 -1.93 2.07
CA VAL A 222 -25.65 -1.18 2.51
C VAL A 222 -25.73 0.19 1.80
N PHE A 223 -24.62 0.93 1.77
CA PHE A 223 -24.59 2.29 1.21
C PHE A 223 -24.56 2.31 -0.32
N CYS A 224 -23.85 1.37 -0.93
CA CYS A 224 -23.70 1.21 -2.38
C CYS A 224 -24.35 -0.10 -2.84
N LYS A 225 -25.58 -0.36 -2.39
CA LYS A 225 -26.30 -1.62 -2.65
C LYS A 225 -26.30 -1.95 -4.13
N PRO A 226 -25.68 -3.08 -4.55
CA PRO A 226 -25.72 -3.50 -5.94
C PRO A 226 -27.11 -4.01 -6.33
N GLU A 227 -27.53 -3.72 -7.55
CA GLU A 227 -28.80 -4.24 -8.11
C GLU A 227 -28.67 -5.75 -8.36
N VAL A 228 -27.49 -6.20 -8.78
CA VAL A 228 -27.17 -7.62 -8.95
C VAL A 228 -26.88 -8.22 -7.59
N LYS A 229 -27.77 -9.09 -7.10
CA LYS A 229 -27.64 -9.74 -5.78
C LYS A 229 -26.77 -10.98 -5.79
N GLY A 230 -26.66 -11.65 -6.90
CA GLY A 230 -25.85 -12.84 -7.08
C GLY A 230 -25.69 -13.16 -8.56
N SER A 231 -24.53 -13.72 -8.90
CA SER A 231 -24.26 -14.19 -10.24
C SER A 231 -23.29 -15.37 -10.18
N PRO A 232 -23.78 -16.58 -10.38
CA PRO A 232 -22.93 -17.74 -10.55
C PRO A 232 -21.98 -17.61 -11.75
N GLU A 233 -22.31 -16.74 -12.70
CA GLU A 233 -21.52 -16.47 -13.90
C GLU A 233 -20.14 -15.88 -13.55
N ILE A 234 -20.06 -15.00 -12.51
CA ILE A 234 -18.77 -14.44 -12.06
C ILE A 234 -17.87 -15.55 -11.51
N ALA A 235 -18.43 -16.43 -10.67
CA ALA A 235 -17.65 -17.52 -10.11
C ALA A 235 -17.20 -18.52 -11.21
N ALA A 236 -18.06 -18.77 -12.21
CA ALA A 236 -17.72 -19.60 -13.36
C ALA A 236 -16.61 -18.94 -14.21
N TRP A 237 -16.76 -17.67 -14.55
CA TRP A 237 -15.74 -16.89 -15.26
C TRP A 237 -14.39 -16.90 -14.52
N ALA A 238 -14.39 -16.60 -13.22
CA ALA A 238 -13.18 -16.61 -12.44
C ALA A 238 -12.52 -17.99 -12.38
N LYS A 239 -13.31 -19.06 -12.32
CA LYS A 239 -12.83 -20.43 -12.37
C LYS A 239 -12.18 -20.76 -13.72
N ASP A 240 -12.77 -20.29 -14.81
CA ASP A 240 -12.22 -20.52 -16.16
C ASP A 240 -10.94 -19.69 -16.38
N GLU A 241 -10.92 -18.43 -15.95
CA GLU A 241 -9.68 -17.62 -15.95
C GLU A 241 -8.59 -18.23 -15.07
N TYR A 242 -8.94 -18.76 -13.89
CA TYR A 242 -7.99 -19.47 -13.04
C TYR A 242 -7.42 -20.72 -13.71
N LYS A 243 -8.27 -21.50 -14.41
CA LYS A 243 -7.83 -22.68 -15.16
C LYS A 243 -6.88 -22.31 -16.31
N LYS A 244 -7.12 -21.19 -17.00
CA LYS A 244 -6.24 -20.69 -18.08
C LYS A 244 -4.82 -20.35 -17.58
N LEU A 245 -4.67 -20.01 -16.28
CA LEU A 245 -3.35 -19.80 -15.70
C LEU A 245 -2.52 -21.10 -15.61
N GLY A 246 -3.15 -22.26 -15.67
CA GLY A 246 -2.49 -23.56 -15.56
C GLY A 246 -1.86 -23.81 -14.19
N SER A 247 -0.83 -24.66 -14.14
CA SER A 247 -0.04 -24.91 -12.95
C SER A 247 0.74 -23.67 -12.51
N MET A 248 1.11 -23.60 -11.24
CA MET A 248 1.94 -22.49 -10.73
C MET A 248 3.27 -22.42 -11.49
N THR A 249 3.60 -21.23 -11.94
CA THR A 249 4.89 -20.97 -12.59
C THR A 249 6.02 -20.96 -11.56
N ARG A 250 7.26 -21.13 -12.03
CA ARG A 250 8.43 -21.02 -11.14
C ARG A 250 8.49 -19.66 -10.44
N SER A 251 8.15 -18.58 -11.15
CA SER A 251 8.11 -17.22 -10.60
C SER A 251 7.08 -17.08 -9.48
N GLU A 252 5.89 -17.66 -9.63
CA GLU A 252 4.86 -17.66 -8.59
C GLU A 252 5.29 -18.45 -7.35
N ILE A 253 5.94 -19.62 -7.54
CA ILE A 253 6.46 -20.44 -6.44
C ILE A 253 7.56 -19.69 -5.69
N PHE A 254 8.54 -19.13 -6.40
CA PHE A 254 9.60 -18.34 -5.77
C PHE A 254 9.03 -17.14 -5.02
N MET A 255 8.05 -16.44 -5.60
CA MET A 255 7.41 -15.30 -4.94
C MET A 255 6.68 -15.72 -3.66
N ALA A 256 5.97 -16.84 -3.69
CA ALA A 256 5.32 -17.40 -2.50
C ALA A 256 6.34 -17.77 -1.41
N LEU A 257 7.46 -18.39 -1.76
CA LEU A 257 8.54 -18.73 -0.83
C LEU A 257 9.18 -17.47 -0.22
N ILE A 258 9.47 -16.46 -1.03
CA ILE A 258 10.01 -15.16 -0.56
C ILE A 258 9.02 -14.51 0.41
N SER A 259 7.73 -14.59 0.14
CA SER A 259 6.68 -14.03 1.00
C SER A 259 6.64 -14.71 2.37
N VAL A 260 6.69 -16.05 2.39
CA VAL A 260 6.75 -16.81 3.64
C VAL A 260 8.03 -16.49 4.41
N LEU A 261 9.17 -16.43 3.72
CA LEU A 261 10.46 -16.07 4.34
C LEU A 261 10.40 -14.64 4.93
N ALA A 262 9.84 -13.68 4.20
CA ALA A 262 9.69 -12.30 4.67
C ALA A 262 8.86 -12.25 5.95
N LEU A 263 7.72 -12.94 6.00
CA LEU A 263 6.88 -13.00 7.21
C LEU A 263 7.65 -13.61 8.40
N VAL A 264 8.37 -14.70 8.18
CA VAL A 264 9.17 -15.34 9.24
C VAL A 264 10.27 -14.42 9.78
N LEU A 265 10.87 -13.61 8.92
CA LEU A 265 11.93 -12.67 9.31
C LEU A 265 11.37 -11.39 9.98
N TRP A 266 10.13 -11.02 9.73
CA TRP A 266 9.50 -9.82 10.30
C TRP A 266 8.87 -10.06 11.69
N ILE A 267 8.44 -11.28 11.98
CA ILE A 267 7.87 -11.71 13.27
C ILE A 267 8.98 -12.07 14.25
#